data_c248515484c4cabdacd4cd7a6b47fd9f
#
_entry.id   c248515484c4cabdacd4cd7a6b47fd9f
#
_cell.length_a   1.000
_cell.length_b   1.000
_cell.length_c   1.000
_cell.angle_alpha   90.00
_cell.angle_beta   90.00
_cell.angle_gamma   90.00
#
_symmetry.space_group_name_H-M   'P 1'
#
loop_
_entity.id
_entity.type
_entity.pdbx_description
1 polymer ?
#
loop_
_entity_poly.entity_id
_entity_poly.type
_entity_poly.pdbx_seq_one_letter_code
_entity_poly.pdbx_strand_id
1 'polypeptide(L)' 'MRVLLIGSGGRENAIAWSVYASPLLEKLYCIPGNPGIKEFAVCINVNIKSNEKIYDIIQQHEIDIVVI' A
#
# COMPACT_ATOMS: atom_id res chain seq x y z
N MET A 1 8.65 -9.78 -1.23
CA MET A 1 8.48 -8.46 -1.85
C MET A 1 7.48 -7.66 -1.04
N ARG A 2 7.83 -6.44 -0.71
CA ARG A 2 6.95 -5.53 0.04
C ARG A 2 6.44 -4.45 -0.91
N VAL A 3 5.13 -4.27 -0.94
CA VAL A 3 4.47 -3.40 -1.91
C VAL A 3 3.71 -2.29 -1.18
N LEU A 4 3.84 -1.07 -1.67
CA LEU A 4 3.07 0.08 -1.19
C LEU A 4 2.10 0.50 -2.28
N LEU A 5 0.81 0.47 -1.97
CA LEU A 5 -0.26 0.91 -2.87
C LEU A 5 -0.77 2.27 -2.39
N ILE A 6 -0.76 3.26 -3.28
CA ILE A 6 -1.24 4.60 -2.96
C ILE A 6 -2.61 4.81 -3.61
N GLY A 7 -3.62 4.99 -2.78
CA GLY A 7 -4.99 5.19 -3.23
C GLY A 7 -5.99 4.57 -2.27
N SER A 8 -7.27 4.89 -2.45
CA SER A 8 -8.33 4.44 -1.55
C SER A 8 -9.64 4.11 -2.25
N GLY A 9 -9.72 4.25 -3.58
CA GLY A 9 -10.94 3.99 -4.33
C GLY A 9 -11.17 2.50 -4.62
N GLY A 10 -12.28 2.19 -5.28
CA GLY A 10 -12.63 0.82 -5.62
C GLY A 10 -11.64 0.15 -6.55
N ARG A 11 -11.01 0.92 -7.44
CA ARG A 11 -10.01 0.40 -8.35
C ARG A 11 -8.77 -0.07 -7.59
N GLU A 12 -8.42 0.64 -6.54
CA GLU A 12 -7.31 0.27 -5.68
C GLU A 12 -7.60 -1.02 -4.92
N ASN A 13 -8.87 -1.29 -4.58
CA ASN A 13 -9.26 -2.56 -3.97
C ASN A 13 -8.97 -3.73 -4.92
N ALA A 14 -9.32 -3.58 -6.20
CA ALA A 14 -9.06 -4.63 -7.19
C ALA A 14 -7.56 -4.87 -7.36
N ILE A 15 -6.76 -3.81 -7.42
CA ILE A 15 -5.31 -3.91 -7.52
C ILE A 15 -4.75 -4.58 -6.27
N ALA A 16 -5.23 -4.19 -5.09
CA ALA A 16 -4.76 -4.76 -3.83
C ALA A 16 -5.04 -6.26 -3.76
N TRP A 17 -6.21 -6.71 -4.18
CA TRP A 17 -6.53 -8.12 -4.23
C TRP A 17 -5.61 -8.89 -5.16
N SER A 18 -5.32 -8.33 -6.34
CA SER A 18 -4.42 -8.95 -7.31
C SER A 18 -3.01 -9.08 -6.75
N VAL A 19 -2.52 -8.05 -6.07
CA VAL A 19 -1.20 -8.06 -5.45
C VAL A 19 -1.16 -9.06 -4.28
N TYR A 20 -2.20 -9.05 -3.47
CA TYR A 20 -2.29 -9.93 -2.30
C TYR A 20 -2.26 -11.41 -2.69
N ALA A 21 -2.80 -11.75 -3.86
CA ALA A 21 -2.79 -13.11 -4.35
C ALA A 21 -1.41 -13.59 -4.83
N SER A 22 -0.45 -12.68 -4.98
CA SER A 22 0.88 -13.04 -5.45
C SER A 22 1.65 -13.84 -4.40
N PRO A 23 2.24 -14.98 -4.75
CA PRO A 23 3.04 -15.75 -3.81
C PRO A 23 4.37 -15.06 -3.44
N LEU A 24 4.75 -14.01 -4.17
CA LEU A 24 5.97 -13.27 -3.91
C LEU A 24 5.76 -12.14 -2.89
N LEU A 25 4.52 -11.87 -2.51
CA LEU A 25 4.21 -10.79 -1.59
C LEU A 25 4.52 -11.20 -0.15
N GLU A 26 5.36 -10.44 0.53
CA GLU A 26 5.58 -10.58 1.97
C GLU A 26 4.58 -9.74 2.75
N LYS A 27 4.39 -8.49 2.33
CA LYS A 27 3.51 -7.56 3.01
C LYS A 27 2.99 -6.50 2.06
N LEU A 28 1.73 -6.12 2.26
CA LEU A 28 1.09 -5.07 1.48
C LEU A 28 0.75 -3.90 2.39
N TYR A 29 1.16 -2.71 1.98
CA TYR A 29 0.85 -1.45 2.67
C TYR A 29 0.01 -0.59 1.75
N CYS A 30 -0.92 0.17 2.31
CA CYS A 30 -1.76 1.09 1.55
C CYS A 30 -1.79 2.47 2.20
N ILE A 31 -1.77 3.52 1.39
CA ILE A 31 -1.87 4.90 1.85
C ILE A 31 -2.98 5.59 1.06
N PRO A 32 -4.01 6.09 1.66
CA PRO A 32 -4.46 5.86 3.04
C PRO A 32 -5.18 4.53 3.21
N GLY A 33 -5.56 3.88 2.10
CA GLY A 33 -6.34 2.66 2.13
C GLY A 33 -7.82 2.91 2.43
N ASN A 34 -8.54 1.82 2.68
CA ASN A 34 -9.95 1.87 3.06
C ASN A 34 -10.31 0.63 3.86
N PRO A 35 -11.51 0.55 4.48
CA PRO A 35 -11.88 -0.59 5.31
C PRO A 35 -11.80 -1.95 4.62
N GLY A 36 -12.11 -2.02 3.32
CA GLY A 36 -12.04 -3.27 2.57
C GLY A 36 -10.62 -3.78 2.41
N ILE A 37 -9.68 -2.88 2.17
CA ILE A 37 -8.26 -3.19 2.04
C ILE A 37 -7.65 -3.51 3.40
N LYS A 38 -8.14 -2.89 4.46
CA LYS A 38 -7.61 -3.04 5.82
C LYS A 38 -7.65 -4.49 6.31
N GLU A 39 -8.52 -5.31 5.75
CA GLU A 39 -8.63 -6.72 6.15
C GLU A 39 -7.36 -7.52 5.82
N PHE A 40 -6.61 -7.12 4.79
CA PHE A 40 -5.46 -7.88 4.32
C PHE A 40 -4.21 -7.03 4.06
N ALA A 41 -4.25 -5.75 4.38
CA ALA A 41 -3.11 -4.85 4.18
C ALA A 41 -2.98 -3.91 5.37
N VAL A 42 -1.79 -3.39 5.57
CA VAL A 42 -1.54 -2.37 6.59
C VAL A 42 -1.87 -1.01 5.97
N CYS A 43 -2.90 -0.35 6.48
CA CYS A 43 -3.28 0.98 6.03
C CYS A 43 -2.60 2.04 6.88
N ILE A 44 -1.92 2.97 6.22
CA ILE A 44 -1.18 4.04 6.89
C ILE A 44 -1.84 5.37 6.53
N ASN A 45 -2.31 6.07 7.55
CA ASN A 45 -3.01 7.34 7.36
C ASN A 45 -2.01 8.50 7.35
N VAL A 46 -1.52 8.82 6.15
CA VAL A 46 -0.68 9.99 5.94
C VAL A 46 -1.19 10.78 4.74
N ASN A 47 -0.80 12.04 4.65
CA ASN A 47 -1.16 12.87 3.51
C ASN A 47 -0.38 12.42 2.27
N ILE A 48 -1.11 11.92 1.27
CA ILE A 48 -0.49 11.40 0.03
C ILE A 48 0.20 12.50 -0.80
N LYS A 49 -0.05 13.76 -0.47
CA LYS A 49 0.62 14.89 -1.13
C LYS A 49 1.99 15.18 -0.52
N SER A 50 2.30 14.59 0.62
CA SER A 50 3.58 14.79 1.28
C SER A 50 4.59 13.76 0.80
N ASN A 51 5.41 14.14 -0.17
CA ASN A 51 6.46 13.25 -0.71
C ASN A 51 7.44 12.81 0.38
N GLU A 52 7.72 13.71 1.32
CA GLU A 52 8.63 13.41 2.42
C GLU A 52 8.12 12.27 3.30
N LYS A 53 6.83 12.31 3.66
CA LYS A 53 6.24 11.25 4.48
C LYS A 53 6.15 9.92 3.74
N ILE A 54 5.85 9.97 2.46
CA ILE A 54 5.81 8.76 1.63
C ILE A 54 7.21 8.16 1.54
N TYR A 55 8.23 8.98 1.34
CA TYR A 55 9.61 8.53 1.30
C TYR A 55 10.01 7.86 2.62
N ASP A 56 9.64 8.45 3.74
CA ASP A 56 9.93 7.89 5.06
C ASP A 56 9.29 6.50 5.23
N ILE A 57 8.06 6.33 4.76
CA ILE A 57 7.38 5.05 4.81
C ILE A 57 8.10 4.01 3.95
N ILE A 58 8.52 4.39 2.76
CA ILE A 58 9.27 3.51 1.87
C ILE A 58 10.55 3.02 2.55
N GLN A 59 11.26 3.92 3.19
CA GLN A 59 12.49 3.59 3.91
C GLN A 59 12.23 2.72 5.14
N GLN A 60 11.28 3.14 5.97
CA GLN A 60 10.98 2.50 7.24
C GLN A 60 10.49 1.05 7.06
N HIS A 61 9.70 0.81 6.03
CA HIS A 61 9.09 -0.50 5.79
C HIS A 61 9.80 -1.30 4.72
N GLU A 62 10.90 -0.79 4.20
CA GLU A 62 11.71 -1.46 3.17
C GLU A 62 10.86 -1.86 1.96
N ILE A 63 10.12 -0.88 1.43
CA ILE A 63 9.23 -1.10 0.29
C ILE A 63 10.03 -1.37 -0.97
N ASP A 64 9.66 -2.41 -1.71
CA ASP A 64 10.31 -2.79 -2.96
C ASP A 64 9.63 -2.16 -4.17
N ILE A 65 8.30 -2.07 -4.15
CA ILE A 65 7.51 -1.57 -5.29
C ILE A 65 6.43 -0.62 -4.78
N VAL A 66 6.28 0.51 -5.46
CA VAL A 66 5.19 1.46 -5.21
C VAL A 66 4.24 1.43 -6.40
N VAL A 67 2.96 1.24 -6.13
CA VAL A 67 1.90 1.24 -7.15
C VAL A 67 1.01 2.46 -6.92
N ILE A 68 0.81 3.24 -7.97
CA ILE A 68 -0.01 4.46 -7.92
C ILE A 68 -1.23 4.31 -8.81
#